data_8ddc03e00163ad67d59e0f34d33cf620
#
_entry.id   8ddc03e00163ad67d59e0f34d33cf620
#
_cell.length_a   1.000
_cell.length_b   1.000
_cell.length_c   1.000
_cell.angle_alpha   90.00
_cell.angle_beta   90.00
_cell.angle_gamma   90.00
#
_symmetry.space_group_name_H-M   'P 1'
#
loop_
_entity.id
_entity.type
_entity.pdbx_description
1 polymer ?
#
loop_
_entity_poly.entity_id
_entity_poly.type
_entity_poly.pdbx_seq_one_letter_code
_entity_poly.pdbx_strand_id
1 'polypeptide(L)'
;MERSLDFARDDRNIQNMDILQEIVAHKRLEVERFKQELSEHEIHRRVEPLLDFGVASMSEALKKSETGIIAEFKRKSPSKGWIKEDGQAEIIPLSYQQKGASALSILTDEKYFGGRDEFISIARRSGANIPVLYKNFIIDEYQLFQARLCGASAVLLIAADLSLAECRSLLNTAHQLGFEVLLEMHSESELDYAALEPDMCGINNRNLGSFVTDVQNSFHLSELLPKDAVKVSESGISNPDTVRALRTAGFRGFLIGETFMKTPNPGIALAEFIAQL
;
A
#
# COMPACT_ATOMS: atom_id res chain seq x y z
N MET A 1 -49.25 20.98 3.16
CA MET A 1 -48.98 20.04 2.06
C MET A 1 -47.82 20.60 1.28
N GLU A 2 -46.58 20.30 1.69
CA GLU A 2 -45.30 20.60 0.99
C GLU A 2 -44.13 20.38 1.95
N ARG A 3 -43.67 19.14 2.05
CA ARG A 3 -42.35 18.78 2.60
C ARG A 3 -42.10 17.30 2.30
N SER A 4 -41.91 16.96 1.01
CA SER A 4 -41.55 15.59 0.62
C SER A 4 -40.84 15.54 -0.74
N LEU A 5 -39.88 16.45 -1.00
CA LEU A 5 -39.17 16.47 -2.29
C LEU A 5 -37.63 16.62 -2.18
N ASP A 6 -37.04 16.68 -0.98
CA ASP A 6 -35.58 16.90 -0.87
C ASP A 6 -34.75 15.64 -0.59
N PHE A 7 -35.35 14.51 -0.26
CA PHE A 7 -34.59 13.26 -0.02
C PHE A 7 -34.24 12.46 -1.30
N ALA A 8 -34.89 12.75 -2.42
CA ALA A 8 -34.67 11.98 -3.67
C ALA A 8 -33.57 12.58 -4.60
N ARG A 9 -32.93 13.69 -4.22
CA ARG A 9 -31.84 14.31 -4.99
C ARG A 9 -30.45 13.85 -4.57
N ASP A 10 -30.27 13.40 -3.33
CA ASP A 10 -28.98 12.96 -2.81
C ASP A 10 -28.59 11.55 -3.31
N ASP A 11 -29.55 10.65 -3.46
CA ASP A 11 -29.28 9.27 -3.92
C ASP A 11 -28.81 9.16 -5.38
N ARG A 12 -29.07 10.18 -6.22
CA ARG A 12 -28.64 10.17 -7.64
C ARG A 12 -27.21 10.67 -7.86
N ASN A 13 -26.61 11.36 -6.90
CA ASN A 13 -25.21 11.77 -6.96
C ASN A 13 -24.24 10.69 -6.48
N ILE A 14 -24.73 9.68 -5.75
CA ILE A 14 -23.90 8.56 -5.23
C ILE A 14 -23.62 7.51 -6.33
N GLN A 15 -24.43 7.46 -7.40
CA GLN A 15 -24.30 6.44 -8.45
C GLN A 15 -23.18 6.68 -9.47
N ASN A 16 -22.42 7.79 -9.39
CA ASN A 16 -21.33 8.13 -10.34
C ASN A 16 -19.99 8.50 -9.66
N MET A 17 -19.81 8.23 -8.37
CA MET A 17 -18.50 8.41 -7.75
C MET A 17 -17.58 7.26 -8.16
N ASP A 18 -16.38 7.59 -8.64
CA ASP A 18 -15.30 6.61 -8.79
C ASP A 18 -15.02 5.96 -7.42
N ILE A 19 -14.77 4.67 -7.40
CA ILE A 19 -14.50 3.90 -6.16
C ILE A 19 -13.43 4.56 -5.30
N LEU A 20 -12.42 5.18 -5.91
CA LEU A 20 -11.37 5.90 -5.22
C LEU A 20 -11.92 7.09 -4.45
N GLN A 21 -12.77 7.89 -5.07
CA GLN A 21 -13.43 9.03 -4.41
C GLN A 21 -14.31 8.57 -3.24
N GLU A 22 -15.02 7.45 -3.40
CA GLU A 22 -15.81 6.84 -2.31
C GLU A 22 -14.92 6.44 -1.13
N ILE A 23 -13.79 5.77 -1.42
CA ILE A 23 -12.81 5.36 -0.41
C ILE A 23 -12.24 6.56 0.32
N VAL A 24 -11.79 7.61 -0.40
CA VAL A 24 -11.23 8.82 0.17
C VAL A 24 -12.26 9.57 1.04
N ALA A 25 -13.50 9.69 0.55
CA ALA A 25 -14.59 10.31 1.33
C ALA A 25 -14.84 9.55 2.65
N HIS A 26 -14.87 8.21 2.60
CA HIS A 26 -15.00 7.39 3.80
C HIS A 26 -13.79 7.54 4.72
N LYS A 27 -12.58 7.56 4.17
CA LYS A 27 -11.33 7.70 4.93
C LYS A 27 -11.28 9.01 5.72
N ARG A 28 -11.79 10.12 5.17
CA ARG A 28 -11.91 11.38 5.91
C ARG A 28 -12.75 11.24 7.17
N LEU A 29 -13.90 10.56 7.07
CA LEU A 29 -14.77 10.31 8.24
C LEU A 29 -14.10 9.37 9.26
N GLU A 30 -13.35 8.39 8.78
CA GLU A 30 -12.63 7.44 9.62
C GLU A 30 -11.51 8.13 10.40
N VAL A 31 -10.71 8.99 9.74
CA VAL A 31 -9.65 9.78 10.39
C VAL A 31 -10.22 10.70 11.45
N GLU A 32 -11.31 11.41 11.15
CA GLU A 32 -11.98 12.26 12.15
C GLU A 32 -12.44 11.48 13.39
N ARG A 33 -12.98 10.27 13.19
CA ARG A 33 -13.33 9.39 14.31
C ARG A 33 -12.09 8.99 15.12
N PHE A 34 -11.01 8.61 14.47
CA PHE A 34 -9.76 8.23 15.16
C PHE A 34 -9.19 9.39 15.99
N LYS A 35 -9.23 10.63 15.46
CA LYS A 35 -8.80 11.83 16.20
C LYS A 35 -9.66 12.10 17.44
N GLN A 36 -10.94 11.69 17.42
CA GLN A 36 -11.82 11.76 18.61
C GLN A 36 -11.51 10.67 19.64
N GLU A 37 -11.15 9.47 19.20
CA GLU A 37 -10.80 8.33 20.08
C GLU A 37 -9.41 8.51 20.70
N LEU A 38 -8.45 9.02 19.93
CA LEU A 38 -7.09 9.31 20.38
C LEU A 38 -6.65 10.66 19.78
N SER A 39 -6.53 11.69 20.62
CA SER A 39 -6.19 13.04 20.14
C SER A 39 -4.83 13.11 19.46
N GLU A 40 -4.65 14.10 18.55
CA GLU A 40 -3.37 14.36 17.88
C GLU A 40 -2.23 14.54 18.89
N HIS A 41 -2.45 15.30 19.96
CA HIS A 41 -1.46 15.47 21.03
C HIS A 41 -1.04 14.12 21.66
N GLU A 42 -2.00 13.26 21.93
CA GLU A 42 -1.73 11.98 22.59
C GLU A 42 -1.03 10.98 21.62
N ILE A 43 -1.41 10.93 20.35
CA ILE A 43 -0.74 10.06 19.38
C ILE A 43 0.71 10.51 19.14
N HIS A 44 0.97 11.83 19.07
CA HIS A 44 2.33 12.38 18.97
C HIS A 44 3.18 11.97 20.18
N ARG A 45 2.64 12.15 21.39
CA ARG A 45 3.33 11.76 22.64
C ARG A 45 3.69 10.27 22.67
N ARG A 46 2.85 9.40 22.10
CA ARG A 46 3.12 7.95 22.02
C ARG A 46 4.16 7.61 20.96
N VAL A 47 4.23 8.37 19.89
CA VAL A 47 5.19 8.14 18.80
C VAL A 47 6.58 8.68 19.14
N GLU A 48 6.67 9.80 19.87
CA GLU A 48 7.93 10.48 20.19
C GLU A 48 9.04 9.51 20.66
N PRO A 49 8.82 8.60 21.65
CA PRO A 49 9.89 7.68 22.08
C PRO A 49 10.25 6.63 21.02
N LEU A 50 9.43 6.42 19.99
CA LEU A 50 9.73 5.49 18.91
C LEU A 50 10.66 6.08 17.87
N LEU A 51 10.82 7.41 17.82
CA LEU A 51 11.67 8.09 16.83
C LEU A 51 13.16 7.81 17.05
N ASP A 52 13.56 7.45 18.26
CA ASP A 52 14.93 7.04 18.58
C ASP A 52 15.32 5.68 17.95
N PHE A 53 14.31 4.91 17.49
CA PHE A 53 14.53 3.60 16.87
C PHE A 53 14.35 3.71 15.36
N GLY A 54 15.38 3.36 14.61
CA GLY A 54 15.32 3.25 13.16
C GLY A 54 14.35 2.15 12.71
N VAL A 55 13.83 2.29 11.50
CA VAL A 55 13.03 1.25 10.83
C VAL A 55 13.88 0.56 9.75
N ALA A 56 13.52 -0.68 9.40
CA ALA A 56 14.20 -1.39 8.32
C ALA A 56 13.88 -0.72 6.97
N SER A 57 14.91 -0.39 6.19
CA SER A 57 14.76 0.23 4.87
C SER A 57 14.18 -0.77 3.87
N MET A 58 13.05 -0.40 3.24
CA MET A 58 12.42 -1.20 2.20
C MET A 58 13.14 -1.02 0.86
N SER A 59 13.51 0.20 0.52
CA SER A 59 14.23 0.50 -0.72
C SER A 59 15.56 -0.26 -0.78
N GLU A 60 16.32 -0.29 0.32
CA GLU A 60 17.56 -1.05 0.38
C GLU A 60 17.34 -2.58 0.35
N ALA A 61 16.27 -3.06 1.02
CA ALA A 61 15.91 -4.47 0.94
C ALA A 61 15.59 -4.89 -0.50
N LEU A 62 14.88 -4.05 -1.26
CA LEU A 62 14.55 -4.31 -2.66
C LEU A 62 15.77 -4.23 -3.58
N LYS A 63 16.66 -3.23 -3.37
CA LYS A 63 17.91 -3.09 -4.15
C LYS A 63 18.83 -4.30 -4.00
N LYS A 64 18.93 -4.84 -2.79
CA LYS A 64 19.82 -5.97 -2.45
C LYS A 64 19.21 -7.33 -2.76
N SER A 65 17.90 -7.39 -2.96
CA SER A 65 17.19 -8.65 -3.17
C SER A 65 17.38 -9.22 -4.57
N GLU A 66 17.57 -10.53 -4.65
CA GLU A 66 17.56 -11.28 -5.91
C GLU A 66 16.14 -11.42 -6.46
N THR A 67 15.11 -11.44 -5.61
CA THR A 67 13.71 -11.63 -6.02
C THR A 67 12.90 -10.35 -6.06
N GLY A 68 13.11 -9.41 -5.12
CA GLY A 68 12.39 -8.15 -5.02
C GLY A 68 10.89 -8.30 -4.69
N ILE A 69 10.46 -9.46 -4.19
CA ILE A 69 9.03 -9.70 -3.94
C ILE A 69 8.58 -8.98 -2.67
N ILE A 70 7.60 -8.09 -2.83
CA ILE A 70 6.81 -7.49 -1.75
C ILE A 70 5.55 -8.35 -1.62
N ALA A 71 5.51 -9.24 -0.63
CA ALA A 71 4.39 -10.14 -0.44
C ALA A 71 3.26 -9.45 0.33
N GLU A 72 2.08 -9.36 -0.30
CA GLU A 72 0.96 -8.62 0.25
C GLU A 72 0.01 -9.52 1.04
N PHE A 73 -0.24 -9.14 2.29
CA PHE A 73 -1.32 -9.69 3.11
C PHE A 73 -2.58 -8.86 2.90
N LYS A 74 -3.51 -9.41 2.11
CA LYS A 74 -4.78 -8.80 1.74
C LYS A 74 -5.92 -9.80 1.82
N ARG A 75 -6.87 -9.55 2.72
CA ARG A 75 -7.99 -10.46 2.96
C ARG A 75 -9.16 -10.25 2.00
N LYS A 76 -9.37 -8.99 1.55
CA LYS A 76 -10.51 -8.55 0.74
C LYS A 76 -10.06 -7.51 -0.29
N SER A 77 -10.83 -7.33 -1.35
CA SER A 77 -10.67 -6.20 -2.28
C SER A 77 -12.01 -5.74 -2.84
N PRO A 78 -12.17 -4.47 -3.26
CA PRO A 78 -13.41 -3.99 -3.87
C PRO A 78 -13.84 -4.81 -5.09
N SER A 79 -12.89 -5.24 -5.93
CA SER A 79 -13.18 -5.96 -7.18
C SER A 79 -13.47 -7.45 -7.01
N LYS A 80 -13.04 -8.08 -5.90
CA LYS A 80 -13.13 -9.55 -5.69
C LYS A 80 -13.93 -9.94 -4.45
N GLY A 81 -14.26 -8.98 -3.56
CA GLY A 81 -14.79 -9.33 -2.24
C GLY A 81 -13.74 -10.03 -1.37
N TRP A 82 -14.16 -10.98 -0.55
CA TRP A 82 -13.26 -11.76 0.28
C TRP A 82 -12.39 -12.71 -0.56
N ILE A 83 -11.06 -12.56 -0.44
CA ILE A 83 -10.05 -13.41 -1.05
C ILE A 83 -9.65 -14.51 -0.06
N LYS A 84 -9.45 -14.14 1.20
CA LYS A 84 -9.11 -15.04 2.31
C LYS A 84 -9.59 -14.44 3.63
N GLU A 85 -10.88 -14.64 3.94
CA GLU A 85 -11.52 -14.06 5.12
C GLU A 85 -10.92 -14.59 6.44
N ASP A 86 -10.49 -15.86 6.44
CA ASP A 86 -9.83 -16.54 7.55
C ASP A 86 -8.32 -16.26 7.63
N GLY A 87 -7.78 -15.37 6.78
CA GLY A 87 -6.36 -15.04 6.77
C GLY A 87 -5.89 -14.44 8.09
N GLN A 88 -4.82 -15.02 8.66
CA GLN A 88 -4.29 -14.69 9.99
C GLN A 88 -3.01 -13.88 9.87
N ALA A 89 -2.99 -12.70 10.50
CA ALA A 89 -1.87 -11.76 10.45
C ALA A 89 -0.63 -12.26 11.24
N GLU A 90 -0.83 -13.15 12.20
CA GLU A 90 0.22 -13.83 12.97
C GLU A 90 0.94 -14.92 12.17
N ILE A 91 0.31 -15.46 11.14
CA ILE A 91 0.82 -16.64 10.40
C ILE A 91 1.32 -16.24 9.01
N ILE A 92 0.49 -15.60 8.20
CA ILE A 92 0.77 -15.41 6.77
C ILE A 92 1.96 -14.48 6.53
N PRO A 93 2.06 -13.28 7.16
CA PRO A 93 3.21 -12.40 6.96
C PRO A 93 4.53 -13.04 7.39
N LEU A 94 4.56 -13.75 8.52
CA LEU A 94 5.73 -14.47 8.97
C LEU A 94 6.12 -15.61 7.99
N SER A 95 5.12 -16.33 7.49
CA SER A 95 5.35 -17.36 6.46
C SER A 95 5.95 -16.77 5.18
N TYR A 96 5.48 -15.59 4.73
CA TYR A 96 6.06 -14.89 3.58
C TYR A 96 7.53 -14.56 3.80
N GLN A 97 7.88 -14.00 4.97
CA GLN A 97 9.28 -13.74 5.32
C GLN A 97 10.13 -15.02 5.29
N GLN A 98 9.66 -16.10 5.91
CA GLN A 98 10.36 -17.39 5.96
C GLN A 98 10.53 -18.04 4.58
N LYS A 99 9.69 -17.67 3.63
CA LYS A 99 9.70 -18.18 2.24
C LYS A 99 10.37 -17.24 1.24
N GLY A 100 11.05 -16.19 1.73
CA GLY A 100 11.94 -15.37 0.89
C GLY A 100 11.33 -14.09 0.36
N ALA A 101 10.23 -13.59 0.94
CA ALA A 101 9.78 -12.23 0.66
C ALA A 101 10.86 -11.21 1.06
N SER A 102 11.08 -10.21 0.22
CA SER A 102 12.04 -9.12 0.47
C SER A 102 11.46 -8.07 1.41
N ALA A 103 10.14 -7.89 1.33
CA ALA A 103 9.35 -7.00 2.17
C ALA A 103 7.91 -7.51 2.25
N LEU A 104 7.14 -6.95 3.17
CA LEU A 104 5.73 -7.21 3.32
C LEU A 104 4.91 -5.96 2.95
N SER A 105 3.72 -6.15 2.39
CA SER A 105 2.67 -5.15 2.30
C SER A 105 1.48 -5.65 3.12
N ILE A 106 0.99 -4.85 4.06
CA ILE A 106 -0.13 -5.25 4.91
C ILE A 106 -1.25 -4.22 4.76
N LEU A 107 -2.41 -4.68 4.26
CA LEU A 107 -3.61 -3.86 4.14
C LEU A 107 -4.13 -3.52 5.53
N THR A 108 -4.36 -2.22 5.76
CA THR A 108 -4.88 -1.70 7.03
C THR A 108 -6.23 -1.00 6.88
N ASP A 109 -6.77 -0.89 5.65
CA ASP A 109 -8.14 -0.42 5.44
C ASP A 109 -9.16 -1.51 5.77
N GLU A 110 -10.10 -1.21 6.69
CA GLU A 110 -11.06 -2.19 7.18
C GLU A 110 -12.22 -2.40 6.19
N LYS A 111 -12.89 -1.33 5.80
CA LYS A 111 -14.14 -1.39 5.04
C LYS A 111 -13.97 -2.07 3.68
N TYR A 112 -12.97 -1.67 2.93
CA TYR A 112 -12.80 -2.09 1.54
C TYR A 112 -11.84 -3.28 1.40
N PHE A 113 -10.86 -3.43 2.31
CA PHE A 113 -9.83 -4.45 2.19
C PHE A 113 -9.80 -5.45 3.35
N GLY A 114 -10.66 -5.30 4.37
CA GLY A 114 -10.73 -6.19 5.52
C GLY A 114 -9.45 -6.17 6.37
N GLY A 115 -8.71 -5.06 6.28
CA GLY A 115 -7.46 -4.83 7.00
C GLY A 115 -7.67 -4.17 8.35
N ARG A 116 -6.61 -4.03 9.13
CA ARG A 116 -6.55 -3.28 10.39
C ARG A 116 -5.11 -2.90 10.70
N ASP A 117 -4.89 -1.78 11.37
CA ASP A 117 -3.57 -1.34 11.82
C ASP A 117 -2.87 -2.39 12.69
N GLU A 118 -3.65 -3.08 13.56
CA GLU A 118 -3.15 -4.12 14.44
C GLU A 118 -2.50 -5.29 13.69
N PHE A 119 -2.85 -5.53 12.42
CA PHE A 119 -2.24 -6.64 11.65
C PHE A 119 -0.74 -6.48 11.51
N ILE A 120 -0.24 -5.23 11.39
CA ILE A 120 1.21 -4.98 11.37
C ILE A 120 1.83 -5.31 12.73
N SER A 121 1.28 -4.81 13.82
CA SER A 121 1.81 -5.09 15.16
C SER A 121 1.69 -6.56 15.54
N ILE A 122 0.65 -7.26 15.09
CA ILE A 122 0.52 -8.71 15.25
C ILE A 122 1.63 -9.44 14.48
N ALA A 123 1.83 -9.11 13.19
CA ALA A 123 2.91 -9.70 12.40
C ALA A 123 4.30 -9.46 13.03
N ARG A 124 4.55 -8.24 13.54
CA ARG A 124 5.79 -7.90 14.26
C ARG A 124 5.99 -8.75 15.51
N ARG A 125 4.98 -8.86 16.37
CA ARG A 125 5.04 -9.71 17.58
C ARG A 125 5.21 -11.19 17.26
N SER A 126 4.74 -11.64 16.09
CA SER A 126 4.94 -13.02 15.61
C SER A 126 6.32 -13.29 15.03
N GLY A 127 7.17 -12.26 14.92
CA GLY A 127 8.57 -12.39 14.47
C GLY A 127 8.84 -11.87 13.06
N ALA A 128 7.90 -11.18 12.41
CA ALA A 128 8.17 -10.52 11.14
C ALA A 128 9.09 -9.31 11.37
N ASN A 129 10.33 -9.37 10.83
CA ASN A 129 11.38 -8.36 11.03
C ASN A 129 11.86 -7.69 9.73
N ILE A 130 11.45 -8.19 8.55
CA ILE A 130 11.70 -7.54 7.27
C ILE A 130 10.85 -6.26 7.14
N PRO A 131 11.15 -5.34 6.18
CA PRO A 131 10.38 -4.12 6.00
C PRO A 131 8.89 -4.39 5.76
N VAL A 132 8.03 -3.55 6.34
CA VAL A 132 6.56 -3.63 6.17
C VAL A 132 6.03 -2.31 5.65
N LEU A 133 5.34 -2.37 4.52
CA LEU A 133 4.57 -1.27 3.96
C LEU A 133 3.20 -1.18 4.66
N TYR A 134 2.90 -0.01 5.21
CA TYR A 134 1.55 0.37 5.64
C TYR A 134 0.71 0.67 4.40
N LYS A 135 -0.11 -0.28 3.98
CA LYS A 135 -0.91 -0.19 2.75
C LYS A 135 -2.31 0.33 3.10
N ASN A 136 -2.46 1.64 3.01
CA ASN A 136 -3.70 2.38 3.28
C ASN A 136 -3.82 3.58 2.32
N PHE A 137 -4.97 4.24 2.32
CA PHE A 137 -5.20 5.53 1.65
C PHE A 137 -4.84 6.64 2.65
N ILE A 138 -3.62 7.13 2.56
CA ILE A 138 -3.11 8.17 3.47
C ILE A 138 -3.46 9.54 2.90
N ILE A 139 -4.29 10.27 3.61
CA ILE A 139 -4.81 11.61 3.26
C ILE A 139 -4.59 12.64 4.38
N ASP A 140 -4.09 12.21 5.52
CA ASP A 140 -3.89 13.03 6.71
C ASP A 140 -2.65 12.57 7.48
N GLU A 141 -1.90 13.51 8.05
CA GLU A 141 -0.69 13.22 8.83
C GLU A 141 -0.94 12.28 10.01
N TYR A 142 -2.13 12.33 10.60
CA TYR A 142 -2.52 11.45 11.70
C TYR A 142 -2.30 9.97 11.38
N GLN A 143 -2.58 9.57 10.14
CA GLN A 143 -2.38 8.19 9.68
C GLN A 143 -0.90 7.78 9.65
N LEU A 144 0.03 8.74 9.44
CA LEU A 144 1.47 8.47 9.53
C LEU A 144 1.87 8.13 10.98
N PHE A 145 1.29 8.83 11.96
CA PHE A 145 1.51 8.48 13.38
C PHE A 145 0.91 7.12 13.74
N GLN A 146 -0.28 6.77 13.21
CA GLN A 146 -0.86 5.43 13.35
C GLN A 146 0.08 4.36 12.77
N ALA A 147 0.61 4.59 11.56
CA ALA A 147 1.57 3.69 10.92
C ALA A 147 2.83 3.49 11.77
N ARG A 148 3.30 4.56 12.44
CA ARG A 148 4.48 4.48 13.32
C ARG A 148 4.19 3.63 14.56
N LEU A 149 3.03 3.82 15.18
CA LEU A 149 2.61 3.05 16.35
C LEU A 149 2.45 1.56 16.07
N CYS A 150 1.98 1.19 14.88
CA CYS A 150 1.81 -0.23 14.55
C CYS A 150 3.11 -0.92 14.09
N GLY A 151 4.21 -0.17 13.87
CA GLY A 151 5.53 -0.72 13.54
C GLY A 151 5.80 -0.91 12.04
N ALA A 152 5.17 -0.10 11.19
CA ALA A 152 5.48 -0.03 9.77
C ALA A 152 6.90 0.47 9.51
N SER A 153 7.45 0.18 8.33
CA SER A 153 8.76 0.62 7.86
C SER A 153 8.65 1.64 6.73
N ALA A 154 7.63 1.50 5.90
CA ALA A 154 7.33 2.40 4.80
C ALA A 154 5.82 2.67 4.76
N VAL A 155 5.45 3.76 4.11
CA VAL A 155 4.06 4.16 3.92
C VAL A 155 3.76 4.36 2.44
N LEU A 156 2.48 4.16 2.07
CA LEU A 156 1.98 4.41 0.73
C LEU A 156 1.43 5.81 0.62
N LEU A 157 1.86 6.58 -0.39
CA LEU A 157 1.15 7.75 -0.87
C LEU A 157 0.67 7.49 -2.30
N ILE A 158 -0.55 7.93 -2.62
CA ILE A 158 -1.19 7.69 -3.93
C ILE A 158 -1.36 9.04 -4.65
N ALA A 159 -0.70 9.21 -5.78
CA ALA A 159 -0.74 10.46 -6.54
C ALA A 159 -2.17 10.85 -6.96
N ALA A 160 -3.01 9.87 -7.30
CA ALA A 160 -4.40 10.09 -7.69
C ALA A 160 -5.30 10.64 -6.58
N ASP A 161 -4.92 10.45 -5.30
CA ASP A 161 -5.71 10.85 -4.12
C ASP A 161 -5.33 12.22 -3.56
N LEU A 162 -4.15 12.72 -3.92
CA LEU A 162 -3.49 13.85 -3.30
C LEU A 162 -3.15 14.91 -4.33
N SER A 163 -3.29 16.18 -3.99
CA SER A 163 -2.60 17.22 -4.73
C SER A 163 -1.08 17.14 -4.51
N LEU A 164 -0.31 17.72 -5.43
CA LEU A 164 1.16 17.75 -5.32
C LEU A 164 1.64 18.40 -3.99
N ALA A 165 0.91 19.40 -3.50
CA ALA A 165 1.21 20.07 -2.24
C ALA A 165 0.95 19.16 -1.02
N GLU A 166 -0.19 18.47 -0.99
CA GLU A 166 -0.54 17.51 0.05
C GLU A 166 0.46 16.33 0.06
N CYS A 167 0.76 15.79 -1.12
CA CYS A 167 1.73 14.70 -1.26
C CYS A 167 3.11 15.12 -0.72
N ARG A 168 3.60 16.33 -1.06
CA ARG A 168 4.85 16.88 -0.53
C ARG A 168 4.82 17.02 0.99
N SER A 169 3.72 17.51 1.57
CA SER A 169 3.59 17.65 3.02
C SER A 169 3.65 16.31 3.71
N LEU A 170 2.86 15.34 3.24
CA LEU A 170 2.83 13.98 3.80
C LEU A 170 4.16 13.25 3.65
N LEU A 171 4.84 13.40 2.51
CA LEU A 171 6.17 12.84 2.28
C LEU A 171 7.20 13.39 3.27
N ASN A 172 7.21 14.71 3.48
CA ASN A 172 8.11 15.34 4.45
C ASN A 172 7.83 14.86 5.88
N THR A 173 6.56 14.77 6.29
CA THR A 173 6.18 14.25 7.61
C THR A 173 6.54 12.78 7.75
N ALA A 174 6.34 11.96 6.70
CA ALA A 174 6.77 10.56 6.70
C ALA A 174 8.27 10.41 6.93
N HIS A 175 9.11 11.21 6.24
CA HIS A 175 10.57 11.21 6.45
C HIS A 175 10.95 11.68 7.87
N GLN A 176 10.27 12.70 8.43
CA GLN A 176 10.50 13.13 9.82
C GLN A 176 10.18 12.02 10.84
N LEU A 177 9.19 11.18 10.53
CA LEU A 177 8.84 10.02 11.33
C LEU A 177 9.75 8.80 11.07
N GLY A 178 10.74 8.93 10.19
CA GLY A 178 11.70 7.88 9.84
C GLY A 178 11.20 6.83 8.86
N PHE A 179 10.10 7.10 8.16
CA PHE A 179 9.58 6.22 7.10
C PHE A 179 10.27 6.44 5.77
N GLU A 180 10.30 5.40 4.95
CA GLU A 180 10.39 5.50 3.52
C GLU A 180 8.98 5.60 2.89
N VAL A 181 8.89 6.23 1.73
CA VAL A 181 7.64 6.44 0.98
C VAL A 181 7.66 5.66 -0.31
N LEU A 182 6.64 4.80 -0.51
CA LEU A 182 6.25 4.27 -1.81
C LEU A 182 5.19 5.20 -2.40
N LEU A 183 5.54 5.94 -3.45
CA LEU A 183 4.61 6.80 -4.17
C LEU A 183 4.01 6.05 -5.35
N GLU A 184 2.72 5.74 -5.26
CA GLU A 184 1.96 5.01 -6.26
C GLU A 184 1.43 5.95 -7.34
N MET A 185 1.69 5.62 -8.61
CA MET A 185 1.25 6.32 -9.80
C MET A 185 0.59 5.35 -10.78
N HIS A 186 -0.40 5.84 -11.57
CA HIS A 186 -1.21 5.03 -12.49
C HIS A 186 -1.07 5.47 -13.95
N SER A 187 -0.67 6.72 -14.19
CA SER A 187 -0.68 7.32 -15.53
C SER A 187 0.46 8.32 -15.73
N GLU A 188 0.71 8.70 -16.97
CA GLU A 188 1.71 9.73 -17.31
C GLU A 188 1.42 11.08 -16.64
N SER A 189 0.15 11.43 -16.45
CA SER A 189 -0.23 12.70 -15.81
C SER A 189 0.19 12.82 -14.35
N GLU A 190 0.58 11.69 -13.73
CA GLU A 190 1.03 11.63 -12.35
C GLU A 190 2.57 11.59 -12.22
N LEU A 191 3.31 11.54 -13.33
CA LEU A 191 4.78 11.40 -13.29
C LEU A 191 5.49 12.62 -12.68
N ASP A 192 4.87 13.80 -12.72
CA ASP A 192 5.40 15.01 -12.06
C ASP A 192 5.59 14.82 -10.54
N TYR A 193 4.84 13.88 -9.93
CA TYR A 193 5.01 13.53 -8.51
C TYR A 193 6.36 12.86 -8.22
N ALA A 194 6.99 12.23 -9.21
CA ALA A 194 8.33 11.66 -9.04
C ALA A 194 9.40 12.73 -8.74
N ALA A 195 9.16 14.00 -9.12
CA ALA A 195 10.02 15.13 -8.77
C ALA A 195 9.99 15.49 -7.26
N LEU A 196 9.11 14.85 -6.47
CA LEU A 196 9.15 14.92 -5.00
C LEU A 196 10.25 14.05 -4.40
N GLU A 197 10.94 13.25 -5.22
CA GLU A 197 12.02 12.35 -4.82
C GLU A 197 11.60 11.34 -3.72
N PRO A 198 10.50 10.56 -3.93
CA PRO A 198 10.13 9.50 -3.02
C PRO A 198 11.20 8.40 -3.00
N ASP A 199 11.28 7.62 -1.91
CA ASP A 199 12.25 6.53 -1.79
C ASP A 199 11.99 5.40 -2.79
N MET A 200 10.73 5.21 -3.17
CA MET A 200 10.30 4.23 -4.17
C MET A 200 9.19 4.81 -5.06
N CYS A 201 9.29 4.58 -6.36
CA CYS A 201 8.27 4.92 -7.35
C CYS A 201 7.44 3.68 -7.70
N GLY A 202 6.18 3.64 -7.30
CA GLY A 202 5.24 2.57 -7.59
C GLY A 202 4.47 2.84 -8.88
N ILE A 203 4.37 1.85 -9.76
CA ILE A 203 3.47 1.87 -10.91
C ILE A 203 2.39 0.82 -10.67
N ASN A 204 1.16 1.29 -10.47
CA ASN A 204 0.01 0.40 -10.32
C ASN A 204 -0.62 0.13 -11.68
N ASN A 205 -0.57 -1.15 -12.08
CA ASN A 205 -1.12 -1.63 -13.36
C ASN A 205 -2.64 -1.72 -13.38
N ARG A 206 -3.30 -1.50 -12.23
CA ARG A 206 -4.75 -1.53 -12.14
C ARG A 206 -5.32 -0.12 -12.29
N ASN A 207 -6.16 0.07 -13.27
CA ASN A 207 -6.96 1.28 -13.39
C ASN A 207 -8.00 1.33 -12.26
N LEU A 208 -8.02 2.43 -11.50
CA LEU A 208 -8.85 2.57 -10.31
C LEU A 208 -10.34 2.68 -10.63
N GLY A 209 -10.71 3.23 -11.78
CA GLY A 209 -12.10 3.38 -12.20
C GLY A 209 -12.69 2.12 -12.83
N SER A 210 -11.97 1.48 -13.76
CA SER A 210 -12.45 0.31 -14.52
C SER A 210 -12.07 -1.04 -13.91
N PHE A 211 -11.14 -1.08 -12.95
CA PHE A 211 -10.50 -2.29 -12.41
C PHE A 211 -9.75 -3.15 -13.44
N VAL A 212 -9.63 -2.69 -14.68
CA VAL A 212 -8.80 -3.35 -15.68
C VAL A 212 -7.34 -3.29 -15.26
N THR A 213 -6.64 -4.41 -15.37
CA THR A 213 -5.23 -4.52 -15.00
C THR A 213 -4.42 -4.88 -16.23
N ASP A 214 -3.44 -4.03 -16.56
CA ASP A 214 -2.54 -4.22 -17.70
C ASP A 214 -1.09 -3.94 -17.28
N VAL A 215 -0.27 -4.98 -17.23
CA VAL A 215 1.14 -4.90 -16.86
C VAL A 215 1.96 -4.07 -17.86
N GLN A 216 1.48 -3.88 -19.08
CA GLN A 216 2.14 -3.01 -20.06
C GLN A 216 2.28 -1.56 -19.56
N ASN A 217 1.39 -1.12 -18.65
CA ASN A 217 1.52 0.18 -18.01
C ASN A 217 2.86 0.35 -17.26
N SER A 218 3.32 -0.69 -16.55
CA SER A 218 4.63 -0.67 -15.89
C SER A 218 5.77 -0.49 -16.91
N PHE A 219 5.76 -1.20 -18.02
CA PHE A 219 6.81 -1.08 -19.05
C PHE A 219 6.83 0.33 -19.63
N HIS A 220 5.67 0.84 -20.00
CA HIS A 220 5.54 2.17 -20.58
C HIS A 220 6.01 3.29 -19.64
N LEU A 221 5.45 3.35 -18.42
CA LEU A 221 5.79 4.41 -17.47
C LEU A 221 7.22 4.30 -16.94
N SER A 222 7.81 3.10 -16.91
CA SER A 222 9.17 2.91 -16.40
C SER A 222 10.23 3.65 -17.21
N GLU A 223 9.99 3.88 -18.50
CA GLU A 223 10.91 4.60 -19.38
C GLU A 223 10.93 6.11 -19.10
N LEU A 224 9.83 6.61 -18.50
CA LEU A 224 9.62 8.03 -18.21
C LEU A 224 10.05 8.41 -16.78
N LEU A 225 10.20 7.42 -15.87
CA LEU A 225 10.66 7.64 -14.51
C LEU A 225 12.19 7.85 -14.45
N PRO A 226 12.70 8.54 -13.41
CA PRO A 226 14.13 8.69 -13.17
C PRO A 226 14.84 7.32 -13.18
N LYS A 227 16.04 7.25 -13.79
CA LYS A 227 16.77 5.98 -13.97
C LYS A 227 17.25 5.36 -12.66
N ASP A 228 17.54 6.20 -11.68
CA ASP A 228 18.03 5.84 -10.35
C ASP A 228 16.90 5.57 -9.33
N ALA A 229 15.64 5.86 -9.69
CA ALA A 229 14.50 5.57 -8.86
C ALA A 229 14.36 4.06 -8.57
N VAL A 230 14.05 3.70 -7.34
CA VAL A 230 13.65 2.34 -6.97
C VAL A 230 12.23 2.10 -7.46
N LYS A 231 12.10 1.41 -8.59
CA LYS A 231 10.81 1.18 -9.24
C LYS A 231 10.13 -0.07 -8.67
N VAL A 232 8.84 0.07 -8.33
CA VAL A 232 7.98 -1.01 -7.86
C VAL A 232 6.80 -1.18 -8.82
N SER A 233 6.58 -2.40 -9.31
CA SER A 233 5.39 -2.73 -10.12
C SER A 233 4.34 -3.38 -9.23
N GLU A 234 3.10 -2.91 -9.35
CA GLU A 234 1.97 -3.33 -8.52
C GLU A 234 0.80 -3.80 -9.37
N SER A 235 0.07 -4.79 -8.89
CA SER A 235 -1.09 -5.39 -9.56
C SER A 235 -0.79 -6.18 -10.84
N GLY A 236 -1.55 -7.25 -11.08
CA GLY A 236 -1.49 -8.03 -12.33
C GLY A 236 -0.30 -8.97 -12.47
N ILE A 237 0.58 -9.04 -11.49
CA ILE A 237 1.75 -9.93 -11.52
C ILE A 237 1.33 -11.30 -10.99
N SER A 238 1.20 -12.28 -11.90
CA SER A 238 0.79 -13.64 -11.55
C SER A 238 1.74 -14.71 -12.08
N ASN A 239 2.77 -14.31 -12.82
CA ASN A 239 3.69 -15.19 -13.52
C ASN A 239 5.14 -14.76 -13.26
N PRO A 240 6.07 -15.67 -12.93
CA PRO A 240 7.50 -15.39 -12.78
C PRO A 240 8.15 -14.75 -14.00
N ASP A 241 7.74 -15.13 -15.23
CA ASP A 241 8.24 -14.52 -16.46
C ASP A 241 7.98 -13.01 -16.50
N THR A 242 6.83 -12.56 -16.02
CA THR A 242 6.49 -11.13 -15.90
C THR A 242 7.48 -10.42 -14.96
N VAL A 243 7.85 -11.03 -13.84
CA VAL A 243 8.85 -10.47 -12.92
C VAL A 243 10.21 -10.35 -13.60
N ARG A 244 10.65 -11.38 -14.34
CA ARG A 244 11.92 -11.34 -15.09
C ARG A 244 11.93 -10.22 -16.12
N ALA A 245 10.84 -10.07 -16.88
CA ALA A 245 10.70 -9.01 -17.87
C ALA A 245 10.73 -7.61 -17.24
N LEU A 246 9.95 -7.39 -16.17
CA LEU A 246 9.91 -6.13 -15.42
C LEU A 246 11.29 -5.80 -14.81
N ARG A 247 12.00 -6.79 -14.31
CA ARG A 247 13.35 -6.61 -13.79
C ARG A 247 14.31 -6.13 -14.87
N THR A 248 14.22 -6.68 -16.09
CA THR A 248 14.99 -6.22 -17.26
C THR A 248 14.65 -4.77 -17.61
N ALA A 249 13.40 -4.34 -17.40
CA ALA A 249 12.97 -2.95 -17.55
C ALA A 249 13.38 -2.03 -16.37
N GLY A 250 14.14 -2.55 -15.40
CA GLY A 250 14.71 -1.77 -14.29
C GLY A 250 13.92 -1.76 -12.98
N PHE A 251 12.82 -2.51 -12.88
CA PHE A 251 12.11 -2.66 -11.61
C PHE A 251 12.93 -3.45 -10.59
N ARG A 252 12.78 -3.06 -9.31
CA ARG A 252 13.42 -3.72 -8.16
C ARG A 252 12.41 -4.31 -7.19
N GLY A 253 11.17 -3.82 -7.17
CA GLY A 253 10.08 -4.30 -6.33
C GLY A 253 8.91 -4.83 -7.15
N PHE A 254 8.29 -5.91 -6.67
CA PHE A 254 7.13 -6.57 -7.28
C PHE A 254 6.11 -6.85 -6.21
N LEU A 255 5.04 -6.04 -6.15
CA LEU A 255 4.01 -6.17 -5.14
C LEU A 255 2.95 -7.17 -5.60
N ILE A 256 2.87 -8.30 -4.91
CA ILE A 256 2.03 -9.46 -5.26
C ILE A 256 1.21 -9.90 -4.05
N GLY A 257 -0.12 -9.84 -4.18
CA GLY A 257 -1.05 -10.26 -3.13
C GLY A 257 -1.99 -11.37 -3.57
N GLU A 258 -2.91 -11.08 -4.48
CA GLU A 258 -3.98 -12.00 -4.87
C GLU A 258 -3.45 -13.38 -5.32
N THR A 259 -2.34 -13.39 -6.06
CA THR A 259 -1.70 -14.62 -6.57
C THR A 259 -1.40 -15.61 -5.44
N PHE A 260 -0.95 -15.12 -4.29
CA PHE A 260 -0.62 -15.96 -3.14
C PHE A 260 -1.83 -16.16 -2.22
N MET A 261 -2.53 -15.08 -1.89
CA MET A 261 -3.62 -15.10 -0.91
C MET A 261 -4.80 -16.00 -1.29
N LYS A 262 -5.08 -16.19 -2.58
CA LYS A 262 -6.17 -17.08 -3.06
C LYS A 262 -5.88 -18.56 -2.88
N THR A 263 -4.65 -18.94 -2.54
CA THR A 263 -4.24 -20.33 -2.36
C THR A 263 -4.54 -20.82 -0.93
N PRO A 264 -4.65 -22.14 -0.71
CA PRO A 264 -4.78 -22.68 0.64
C PRO A 264 -3.61 -22.29 1.55
N ASN A 265 -2.38 -22.26 1.01
CA ASN A 265 -1.17 -21.87 1.75
C ASN A 265 -0.39 -20.78 1.00
N PRO A 266 -0.62 -19.50 1.36
CA PRO A 266 0.05 -18.37 0.69
C PRO A 266 1.57 -18.42 0.75
N GLY A 267 2.17 -18.88 1.85
CA GLY A 267 3.62 -18.99 1.99
C GLY A 267 4.23 -20.05 1.08
N ILE A 268 3.56 -21.20 0.88
CA ILE A 268 4.01 -22.22 -0.08
C ILE A 268 3.90 -21.67 -1.51
N ALA A 269 2.79 -21.02 -1.84
CA ALA A 269 2.61 -20.42 -3.16
C ALA A 269 3.70 -19.38 -3.47
N LEU A 270 4.11 -18.56 -2.49
CA LEU A 270 5.25 -17.66 -2.64
C LEU A 270 6.55 -18.43 -2.89
N ALA A 271 6.84 -19.48 -2.11
CA ALA A 271 8.07 -20.28 -2.28
C ALA A 271 8.15 -20.91 -3.68
N GLU A 272 7.04 -21.47 -4.16
CA GLU A 272 6.95 -22.07 -5.51
C GLU A 272 7.11 -21.02 -6.61
N PHE A 273 6.62 -19.82 -6.39
CA PHE A 273 6.79 -18.68 -7.31
C PHE A 273 8.26 -18.25 -7.36
N ILE A 274 8.89 -18.05 -6.20
CA ILE A 274 10.30 -17.64 -6.10
C ILE A 274 11.24 -18.69 -6.71
N ALA A 275 10.96 -19.98 -6.52
CA ALA A 275 11.77 -21.07 -7.09
C ALA A 275 11.82 -21.07 -8.62
N GLN A 276 10.95 -20.31 -9.27
CA GLN A 276 10.89 -20.16 -10.72
C GLN A 276 11.49 -18.82 -11.21
N LEU A 277 11.98 -17.94 -10.32
CA LEU A 277 12.66 -16.69 -10.68
C LEU A 277 14.14 -16.90 -10.93
#